data_ddbe2de025d7b0316d6caffc5e6d7c56
#
_entry.id   ddbe2de025d7b0316d6caffc5e6d7c56
#
_cell.length_a   1.000
_cell.length_b   1.000
_cell.length_c   1.000
_cell.angle_alpha   90.00
_cell.angle_beta   90.00
_cell.angle_gamma   90.00
#
_symmetry.space_group_name_H-M   'P 1'
#
loop_
_entity.id
_entity.type
_entity.pdbx_description
1 polymer ?
#
loop_
_entity_poly.entity_id
_entity_poly.type
_entity_poly.pdbx_seq_one_letter_code
_entity_poly.pdbx_strand_id
1 'polypeptide(L)'
;MLTVHIISDSIGNTAKDVVDAALVQFSYENKQYKVLKNSNVCTKEKVDCIISNVNDGDVIVQTLVDGALANYVKEKGLEKNIKVIDLLSEMLSTFEEKLGVKAEGNPGLNRKMGAEYFKRIDALEFAVKYDDGKDINGLKEADVIILGVSRTSKTPLSLYLANRNIKVMNIPIIQDLILPEQLYEVKRKVIGLTNSVEQLNKLREERLKTLGVVGNSDYTDEIQIFEELEYALEIMGKLGCPIIDVQNKAVEETAELIIGIMRERGQEV
;
A
#
# COMPACT_ATOMS: atom_id res chain seq x y z
N MET A 1 26.87 15.76 0.73
CA MET A 1 25.46 15.35 0.85
C MET A 1 24.96 15.06 -0.55
N LEU A 2 24.42 13.86 -0.83
CA LEU A 2 23.86 13.52 -2.15
C LEU A 2 22.47 14.13 -2.30
N THR A 3 22.21 14.85 -3.40
CA THR A 3 20.85 15.26 -3.76
C THR A 3 20.36 14.44 -4.95
N VAL A 4 19.19 13.81 -4.80
CA VAL A 4 18.49 13.11 -5.88
C VAL A 4 17.36 14.01 -6.38
N HIS A 5 17.47 14.45 -7.64
CA HIS A 5 16.45 15.27 -8.29
C HIS A 5 15.50 14.37 -9.11
N ILE A 6 14.28 14.23 -8.66
CA ILE A 6 13.24 13.53 -9.42
C ILE A 6 12.64 14.51 -10.43
N ILE A 7 12.59 14.13 -11.71
CA ILE A 7 11.93 14.86 -12.79
C ILE A 7 10.78 14.01 -13.34
N SER A 8 9.56 14.49 -13.26
CA SER A 8 8.38 13.77 -13.75
C SER A 8 7.39 14.72 -14.41
N ASP A 9 6.78 14.30 -15.51
CA ASP A 9 5.66 14.97 -16.17
C ASP A 9 4.31 14.83 -15.43
N SER A 10 4.30 14.05 -14.36
CA SER A 10 3.16 13.88 -13.45
C SER A 10 3.58 14.22 -12.02
N ILE A 11 3.03 13.58 -10.98
CA ILE A 11 3.35 13.88 -9.56
C ILE A 11 4.74 13.36 -9.12
N GLY A 12 5.33 12.39 -9.82
CA GLY A 12 6.66 11.84 -9.54
C GLY A 12 6.69 10.78 -8.40
N ASN A 13 5.56 10.19 -8.04
CA ASN A 13 5.52 9.18 -6.98
C ASN A 13 6.28 7.91 -7.40
N THR A 14 6.05 7.40 -8.62
CA THR A 14 6.75 6.20 -9.12
C THR A 14 8.27 6.31 -9.00
N ALA A 15 8.84 7.45 -9.42
CA ALA A 15 10.28 7.67 -9.28
C ALA A 15 10.70 7.75 -7.81
N LYS A 16 9.88 8.38 -6.95
CA LYS A 16 10.16 8.47 -5.53
C LYS A 16 10.19 7.09 -4.86
N ASP A 17 9.21 6.25 -5.15
CA ASP A 17 9.12 4.91 -4.56
C ASP A 17 10.33 4.04 -4.97
N VAL A 18 10.77 4.12 -6.24
CA VAL A 18 11.97 3.42 -6.72
C VAL A 18 13.23 3.97 -6.07
N VAL A 19 13.36 5.30 -5.93
CA VAL A 19 14.50 5.94 -5.25
C VAL A 19 14.55 5.54 -3.79
N ASP A 20 13.43 5.54 -3.08
CA ASP A 20 13.35 5.14 -1.67
C ASP A 20 13.73 3.66 -1.49
N ALA A 21 13.22 2.77 -2.36
CA ALA A 21 13.56 1.35 -2.35
C ALA A 21 15.07 1.10 -2.60
N ALA A 22 15.70 1.92 -3.45
CA ALA A 22 17.13 1.83 -3.68
C ALA A 22 17.93 2.37 -2.49
N LEU A 23 17.53 3.51 -1.93
CA LEU A 23 18.26 4.18 -0.85
C LEU A 23 18.24 3.38 0.45
N VAL A 24 17.15 2.64 0.74
CA VAL A 24 17.02 1.80 1.94
C VAL A 24 18.07 0.66 1.98
N GLN A 25 18.64 0.27 0.84
CA GLN A 25 19.68 -0.77 0.77
C GLN A 25 21.06 -0.32 1.30
N PHE A 26 21.21 0.97 1.62
CA PHE A 26 22.46 1.50 2.13
C PHE A 26 22.35 1.73 3.65
N SER A 27 23.26 1.11 4.45
CA SER A 27 23.31 1.26 5.92
C SER A 27 23.65 2.70 6.35
N TYR A 28 22.95 3.21 7.37
CA TYR A 28 22.80 4.65 7.62
C TYR A 28 23.65 5.25 8.73
N GLU A 29 24.79 4.76 9.07
CA GLU A 29 25.50 5.42 10.19
C GLU A 29 25.99 6.85 9.90
N ASN A 30 26.05 7.34 8.65
CA ASN A 30 26.48 8.74 8.35
C ASN A 30 26.10 9.27 6.96
N LYS A 31 25.08 8.77 6.28
CA LYS A 31 24.76 9.26 4.92
C LYS A 31 23.63 10.29 4.93
N GLN A 32 23.97 11.54 4.66
CA GLN A 32 23.01 12.59 4.39
C GLN A 32 22.65 12.58 2.90
N TYR A 33 21.40 12.30 2.57
CA TYR A 33 20.87 12.52 1.24
C TYR A 33 19.58 13.36 1.31
N LYS A 34 19.26 14.01 0.21
CA LYS A 34 18.04 14.78 0.03
C LYS A 34 17.37 14.36 -1.27
N VAL A 35 16.06 14.16 -1.25
CA VAL A 35 15.27 13.90 -2.45
C VAL A 35 14.44 15.13 -2.76
N LEU A 36 14.63 15.70 -3.95
CA LEU A 36 13.89 16.85 -4.46
C LEU A 36 12.98 16.39 -5.60
N LYS A 37 11.68 16.59 -5.43
CA LYS A 37 10.68 16.17 -6.41
C LYS A 37 10.24 17.35 -7.26
N ASN A 38 10.52 17.28 -8.56
CA ASN A 38 10.08 18.24 -9.59
C ASN A 38 8.95 17.60 -10.40
N SER A 39 7.72 17.99 -10.11
CA SER A 39 6.49 17.45 -10.68
C SER A 39 5.98 18.31 -11.83
N ASN A 40 5.15 17.71 -12.73
CA ASN A 40 4.51 18.39 -13.85
C ASN A 40 5.51 19.09 -14.78
N VAL A 41 6.64 18.45 -15.05
CA VAL A 41 7.69 18.95 -15.95
C VAL A 41 7.34 18.53 -17.38
N CYS A 42 6.73 19.43 -18.13
CA CYS A 42 6.22 19.17 -19.48
C CYS A 42 6.89 20.07 -20.54
N THR A 43 7.87 20.90 -20.18
CA THR A 43 8.54 21.81 -21.12
C THR A 43 10.04 21.86 -20.89
N LYS A 44 10.79 22.22 -21.96
CA LYS A 44 12.25 22.36 -21.90
C LYS A 44 12.69 23.46 -20.94
N GLU A 45 11.97 24.56 -20.86
CA GLU A 45 12.25 25.69 -19.97
C GLU A 45 12.22 25.26 -18.49
N LYS A 46 11.24 24.39 -18.13
CA LYS A 46 11.20 23.81 -16.77
C LYS A 46 12.40 22.90 -16.52
N VAL A 47 12.80 22.10 -17.51
CA VAL A 47 14.00 21.25 -17.40
C VAL A 47 15.24 22.13 -17.19
N ASP A 48 15.43 23.18 -17.98
CA ASP A 48 16.56 24.09 -17.84
C ASP A 48 16.61 24.76 -16.46
N CYS A 49 15.47 25.20 -15.95
CA CYS A 49 15.36 25.76 -14.61
C CYS A 49 15.76 24.76 -13.53
N ILE A 50 15.36 23.51 -13.65
CA ILE A 50 15.72 22.46 -12.68
C ILE A 50 17.23 22.16 -12.78
N ILE A 51 17.72 21.90 -13.98
CA ILE A 51 19.13 21.53 -14.22
C ILE A 51 20.09 22.65 -13.81
N SER A 52 19.66 23.93 -13.92
CA SER A 52 20.49 25.04 -13.44
C SER A 52 20.79 24.96 -11.94
N ASN A 53 19.92 24.33 -11.16
CA ASN A 53 20.05 24.17 -9.71
C ASN A 53 20.60 22.79 -9.27
N VAL A 54 20.99 21.93 -10.21
CA VAL A 54 21.64 20.64 -9.92
C VAL A 54 23.14 20.86 -9.81
N ASN A 55 23.74 20.37 -8.73
CA ASN A 55 25.18 20.52 -8.48
C ASN A 55 25.97 19.30 -8.95
N ASP A 56 27.28 19.47 -9.06
CA ASP A 56 28.19 18.36 -9.31
C ASP A 56 28.07 17.30 -8.19
N GLY A 57 27.99 16.02 -8.59
CA GLY A 57 27.76 14.90 -7.68
C GLY A 57 26.31 14.62 -7.32
N ASP A 58 25.35 15.45 -7.75
CA ASP A 58 23.91 15.14 -7.65
C ASP A 58 23.48 14.13 -8.74
N VAL A 59 22.32 13.52 -8.55
CA VAL A 59 21.75 12.53 -9.48
C VAL A 59 20.35 12.96 -9.90
N ILE A 60 20.04 12.82 -11.18
CA ILE A 60 18.68 12.99 -11.71
C ILE A 60 18.05 11.62 -11.93
N VAL A 61 16.82 11.43 -11.44
CA VAL A 61 15.98 10.27 -11.75
C VAL A 61 14.72 10.76 -12.44
N GLN A 62 14.47 10.30 -13.67
CA GLN A 62 13.32 10.76 -14.44
C GLN A 62 12.29 9.69 -14.75
N THR A 63 11.03 10.11 -14.80
CA THR A 63 9.86 9.36 -15.27
C THR A 63 9.06 10.23 -16.22
N LEU A 64 9.63 10.49 -17.40
CA LEU A 64 9.00 11.24 -18.47
C LEU A 64 8.51 10.27 -19.54
N VAL A 65 7.24 10.39 -19.96
CA VAL A 65 6.66 9.57 -21.04
C VAL A 65 6.88 10.20 -22.42
N ASP A 66 7.13 11.53 -22.50
CA ASP A 66 7.56 12.20 -23.72
C ASP A 66 9.05 11.91 -23.98
N GLY A 67 9.32 11.06 -24.98
CA GLY A 67 10.68 10.67 -25.33
C GLY A 67 11.57 11.82 -25.77
N ALA A 68 11.03 12.87 -26.39
CA ALA A 68 11.79 14.04 -26.78
C ALA A 68 12.27 14.83 -25.55
N LEU A 69 11.39 15.01 -24.57
CA LEU A 69 11.72 15.67 -23.31
C LEU A 69 12.67 14.83 -22.45
N ALA A 70 12.47 13.49 -22.42
CA ALA A 70 13.36 12.57 -21.72
C ALA A 70 14.78 12.61 -22.25
N ASN A 71 14.93 12.64 -23.58
CA ASN A 71 16.24 12.78 -24.22
C ASN A 71 16.88 14.14 -23.95
N TYR A 72 16.08 15.20 -23.95
CA TYR A 72 16.58 16.55 -23.61
C TYR A 72 17.17 16.62 -22.19
N VAL A 73 16.52 15.98 -21.21
CA VAL A 73 17.07 15.88 -19.84
C VAL A 73 18.40 15.13 -19.84
N LYS A 74 18.53 14.04 -20.61
CA LYS A 74 19.79 13.28 -20.73
C LYS A 74 20.91 14.12 -21.35
N GLU A 75 20.63 14.83 -22.44
CA GLU A 75 21.58 15.73 -23.10
C GLU A 75 22.07 16.81 -22.13
N LYS A 76 21.16 17.49 -21.46
CA LYS A 76 21.49 18.52 -20.48
C LYS A 76 22.25 17.98 -19.25
N GLY A 77 21.92 16.77 -18.81
CA GLY A 77 22.68 16.07 -17.78
C GLY A 77 24.13 15.80 -18.21
N LEU A 78 24.32 15.32 -19.44
CA LEU A 78 25.66 15.09 -20.01
C LEU A 78 26.47 16.38 -20.13
N GLU A 79 25.87 17.49 -20.59
CA GLU A 79 26.53 18.80 -20.67
C GLU A 79 27.10 19.25 -19.31
N LYS A 80 26.46 18.90 -18.22
CA LYS A 80 26.86 19.25 -16.84
C LYS A 80 27.57 18.13 -16.08
N ASN A 81 27.90 17.02 -16.74
CA ASN A 81 28.48 15.82 -16.10
C ASN A 81 27.62 15.26 -14.95
N ILE A 82 26.27 15.37 -15.06
CA ILE A 82 25.31 14.89 -14.09
C ILE A 82 24.79 13.52 -14.54
N LYS A 83 24.78 12.52 -13.64
CA LYS A 83 24.19 11.21 -13.92
C LYS A 83 22.67 11.29 -14.00
N VAL A 84 22.09 10.91 -15.14
CA VAL A 84 20.65 10.79 -15.34
C VAL A 84 20.26 9.32 -15.39
N ILE A 85 19.32 8.92 -14.56
CA ILE A 85 18.68 7.60 -14.53
C ILE A 85 17.27 7.74 -15.10
N ASP A 86 17.02 7.08 -16.21
CA ASP A 86 15.73 7.09 -16.89
C ASP A 86 15.00 5.78 -16.59
N LEU A 87 13.87 5.88 -15.91
CA LEU A 87 13.13 4.69 -15.46
C LEU A 87 12.12 4.17 -16.50
N LEU A 88 11.72 4.96 -17.49
CA LEU A 88 10.63 4.59 -18.40
C LEU A 88 11.05 4.35 -19.84
N SER A 89 12.03 5.08 -20.37
CA SER A 89 12.31 5.06 -21.81
C SER A 89 12.63 3.66 -22.37
N GLU A 90 13.43 2.87 -21.66
CA GLU A 90 13.79 1.51 -22.08
C GLU A 90 12.57 0.56 -22.02
N MET A 91 11.77 0.66 -20.96
CA MET A 91 10.53 -0.13 -20.84
C MET A 91 9.54 0.23 -21.94
N LEU A 92 9.33 1.52 -22.21
CA LEU A 92 8.42 1.97 -23.26
C LEU A 92 8.86 1.47 -24.63
N SER A 93 10.13 1.62 -24.97
CA SER A 93 10.65 1.14 -26.26
C SER A 93 10.54 -0.38 -26.42
N THR A 94 10.81 -1.12 -25.33
CA THR A 94 10.67 -2.59 -25.31
C THR A 94 9.22 -3.01 -25.51
N PHE A 95 8.28 -2.33 -24.85
CA PHE A 95 6.86 -2.64 -24.99
C PHE A 95 6.32 -2.24 -26.36
N GLU A 96 6.76 -1.12 -26.93
CA GLU A 96 6.43 -0.77 -28.32
C GLU A 96 6.86 -1.86 -29.30
N GLU A 97 8.08 -2.39 -29.16
CA GLU A 97 8.58 -3.48 -30.00
C GLU A 97 7.75 -4.76 -29.83
N LYS A 98 7.44 -5.17 -28.59
CA LYS A 98 6.76 -6.43 -28.32
C LYS A 98 5.26 -6.38 -28.60
N LEU A 99 4.62 -5.24 -28.40
CA LEU A 99 3.18 -5.06 -28.64
C LEU A 99 2.88 -4.59 -30.09
N GLY A 100 3.87 -4.11 -30.81
CA GLY A 100 3.70 -3.56 -32.16
C GLY A 100 2.88 -2.25 -32.20
N VAL A 101 2.75 -1.55 -31.07
CA VAL A 101 1.96 -0.34 -30.92
C VAL A 101 2.83 0.76 -30.30
N LYS A 102 2.69 1.99 -30.79
CA LYS A 102 3.38 3.14 -30.20
C LYS A 102 2.78 3.57 -28.88
N ALA A 103 3.63 3.95 -27.93
CA ALA A 103 3.19 4.55 -26.68
C ALA A 103 2.47 5.88 -26.95
N GLU A 104 1.39 6.15 -26.24
CA GLU A 104 0.63 7.40 -26.40
C GLU A 104 1.42 8.65 -25.97
N GLY A 105 2.41 8.49 -25.11
CA GLY A 105 3.25 9.59 -24.62
C GLY A 105 2.50 10.66 -23.79
N ASN A 106 1.30 10.35 -23.33
CA ASN A 106 0.47 11.29 -22.59
C ASN A 106 0.74 11.17 -21.07
N PRO A 107 1.19 12.25 -20.40
CA PRO A 107 1.39 12.26 -18.96
C PRO A 107 0.12 11.93 -18.18
N GLY A 108 0.26 11.13 -17.12
CA GLY A 108 -0.84 10.86 -16.17
C GLY A 108 -1.94 9.95 -16.69
N LEU A 109 -1.73 9.18 -17.76
CA LEU A 109 -2.71 8.20 -18.28
C LEU A 109 -3.21 7.22 -17.22
N ASN A 110 -2.34 6.78 -16.32
CA ASN A 110 -2.69 5.90 -15.22
C ASN A 110 -3.57 6.55 -14.13
N ARG A 111 -3.91 7.84 -14.29
CA ARG A 111 -4.75 8.64 -13.39
C ARG A 111 -6.01 9.18 -14.07
N LYS A 112 -6.26 8.83 -15.33
CA LYS A 112 -7.54 9.17 -15.95
C LYS A 112 -8.65 8.56 -15.07
N MET A 113 -9.67 9.37 -14.75
CA MET A 113 -10.87 8.94 -14.04
C MET A 113 -11.68 7.97 -14.94
N GLY A 114 -11.15 6.78 -15.12
CA GLY A 114 -11.79 5.67 -15.82
C GLY A 114 -12.62 4.81 -14.87
N ALA A 115 -13.21 3.75 -15.38
CA ALA A 115 -14.00 2.80 -14.60
C ALA A 115 -13.25 2.24 -13.36
N GLU A 116 -11.93 2.06 -13.47
CA GLU A 116 -11.06 1.62 -12.37
C GLU A 116 -10.95 2.63 -11.22
N TYR A 117 -10.95 3.93 -11.53
CA TYR A 117 -10.98 4.97 -10.51
C TYR A 117 -12.27 4.89 -9.68
N PHE A 118 -13.43 4.78 -10.35
CA PHE A 118 -14.72 4.67 -9.66
C PHE A 118 -14.83 3.37 -8.86
N LYS A 119 -14.35 2.24 -9.37
CA LYS A 119 -14.26 0.99 -8.60
C LYS A 119 -13.45 1.14 -7.32
N ARG A 120 -12.34 1.88 -7.38
CA ARG A 120 -11.50 2.16 -6.21
C ARG A 120 -12.22 3.01 -5.17
N ILE A 121 -12.90 4.07 -5.61
CA ILE A 121 -13.69 4.92 -4.71
C ILE A 121 -14.80 4.11 -4.06
N ASP A 122 -15.55 3.33 -4.83
CA ASP A 122 -16.62 2.45 -4.33
C ASP A 122 -16.08 1.43 -3.30
N ALA A 123 -14.91 0.82 -3.56
CA ALA A 123 -14.28 -0.09 -2.61
C ALA A 123 -13.81 0.62 -1.32
N LEU A 124 -13.28 1.85 -1.42
CA LEU A 124 -12.88 2.64 -0.26
C LEU A 124 -14.09 3.07 0.58
N GLU A 125 -15.16 3.56 -0.07
CA GLU A 125 -16.41 3.92 0.61
C GLU A 125 -17.02 2.70 1.30
N PHE A 126 -16.98 1.54 0.64
CA PHE A 126 -17.40 0.27 1.20
C PHE A 126 -16.61 -0.09 2.45
N ALA A 127 -15.27 -0.07 2.38
CA ALA A 127 -14.41 -0.41 3.50
C ALA A 127 -14.60 0.51 4.71
N VAL A 128 -14.83 1.80 4.49
CA VAL A 128 -15.13 2.77 5.56
C VAL A 128 -16.53 2.55 6.16
N LYS A 129 -17.52 2.29 5.32
CA LYS A 129 -18.91 2.07 5.74
C LYS A 129 -19.06 0.82 6.61
N TYR A 130 -18.36 -0.25 6.23
CA TYR A 130 -18.46 -1.56 6.89
C TYR A 130 -17.26 -1.88 7.81
N ASP A 131 -16.58 -0.84 8.27
CA ASP A 131 -15.50 -0.97 9.25
C ASP A 131 -16.04 -1.38 10.63
N ASP A 132 -15.31 -2.28 11.29
CA ASP A 132 -15.63 -2.80 12.63
C ASP A 132 -17.03 -3.45 12.75
N GLY A 133 -17.54 -4.05 11.68
CA GLY A 133 -18.79 -4.81 11.71
C GLY A 133 -20.05 -3.97 12.02
N LYS A 134 -20.01 -2.66 11.82
CA LYS A 134 -21.12 -1.73 12.13
C LYS A 134 -22.44 -2.05 11.44
N ASP A 135 -22.36 -2.65 10.27
CA ASP A 135 -23.53 -3.03 9.48
C ASP A 135 -23.25 -4.36 8.76
N ILE A 136 -24.03 -5.38 9.10
CA ILE A 136 -23.90 -6.74 8.54
C ILE A 136 -24.40 -6.86 7.09
N ASN A 137 -25.10 -5.88 6.58
CA ASN A 137 -25.63 -5.92 5.20
C ASN A 137 -24.50 -5.97 4.15
N GLY A 138 -23.29 -5.53 4.51
CA GLY A 138 -22.10 -5.62 3.65
C GLY A 138 -21.60 -7.04 3.35
N LEU A 139 -22.01 -8.07 4.13
CA LEU A 139 -21.47 -9.43 4.00
C LEU A 139 -21.60 -10.02 2.60
N LYS A 140 -22.73 -9.78 1.93
CA LYS A 140 -22.97 -10.32 0.59
C LYS A 140 -22.19 -9.59 -0.50
N GLU A 141 -22.02 -8.28 -0.33
CA GLU A 141 -21.35 -7.41 -1.30
C GLU A 141 -19.82 -7.41 -1.15
N ALA A 142 -19.30 -7.74 0.03
CA ALA A 142 -17.87 -7.84 0.27
C ALA A 142 -17.23 -8.89 -0.63
N ASP A 143 -16.05 -8.58 -1.17
CA ASP A 143 -15.17 -9.54 -1.84
C ASP A 143 -14.38 -10.34 -0.80
N VAL A 144 -13.96 -9.67 0.29
CA VAL A 144 -13.24 -10.26 1.41
C VAL A 144 -13.83 -9.78 2.73
N ILE A 145 -13.87 -10.69 3.71
CA ILE A 145 -14.28 -10.41 5.09
C ILE A 145 -13.11 -10.77 5.99
N ILE A 146 -12.60 -9.80 6.73
CA ILE A 146 -11.46 -9.97 7.62
C ILE A 146 -11.96 -10.09 9.06
N LEU A 147 -11.60 -11.18 9.72
CA LEU A 147 -11.87 -11.42 11.15
C LEU A 147 -10.59 -11.27 11.96
N GLY A 148 -10.70 -10.87 13.22
CA GLY A 148 -9.59 -10.84 14.15
C GLY A 148 -9.87 -10.01 15.39
N VAL A 149 -9.08 -10.22 16.43
CA VAL A 149 -9.14 -9.42 17.66
C VAL A 149 -8.67 -7.99 17.43
N SER A 150 -8.86 -7.12 18.41
CA SER A 150 -8.38 -5.73 18.34
C SER A 150 -6.86 -5.67 18.12
N ARG A 151 -6.40 -4.76 17.26
CA ARG A 151 -4.99 -4.50 16.90
C ARG A 151 -4.30 -5.56 16.03
N THR A 152 -5.04 -6.36 15.28
CA THR A 152 -4.51 -7.24 14.23
C THR A 152 -4.45 -6.55 12.84
N SER A 153 -4.37 -5.23 12.79
CA SER A 153 -4.24 -4.42 11.56
C SER A 153 -5.42 -4.54 10.56
N LYS A 154 -6.61 -4.94 11.00
CA LYS A 154 -7.79 -5.10 10.12
C LYS A 154 -8.11 -3.84 9.31
N THR A 155 -8.34 -2.70 9.97
CA THR A 155 -8.71 -1.44 9.30
C THR A 155 -7.66 -0.94 8.30
N PRO A 156 -6.34 -0.83 8.65
CA PRO A 156 -5.34 -0.47 7.64
C PRO A 156 -5.28 -1.43 6.47
N LEU A 157 -5.42 -2.73 6.72
CA LEU A 157 -5.41 -3.76 5.68
C LEU A 157 -6.64 -3.66 4.76
N SER A 158 -7.82 -3.40 5.34
CA SER A 158 -9.06 -3.17 4.58
C SER A 158 -8.92 -1.99 3.63
N LEU A 159 -8.35 -0.88 4.09
CA LEU A 159 -8.14 0.31 3.27
C LEU A 159 -7.06 0.08 2.19
N TYR A 160 -6.01 -0.69 2.50
CA TYR A 160 -4.99 -1.04 1.52
C TYR A 160 -5.57 -1.91 0.38
N LEU A 161 -6.34 -2.95 0.72
CA LEU A 161 -7.01 -3.79 -0.26
C LEU A 161 -8.07 -3.01 -1.06
N ALA A 162 -8.79 -2.09 -0.43
CA ALA A 162 -9.75 -1.22 -1.11
C ALA A 162 -9.08 -0.32 -2.16
N ASN A 163 -7.86 0.15 -1.90
CA ASN A 163 -7.03 0.83 -2.91
C ASN A 163 -6.68 -0.06 -4.12
N ARG A 164 -6.80 -1.37 -3.98
CA ARG A 164 -6.67 -2.39 -5.03
C ARG A 164 -8.00 -2.82 -5.64
N ASN A 165 -9.05 -2.02 -5.47
CA ASN A 165 -10.43 -2.23 -5.96
C ASN A 165 -11.16 -3.43 -5.31
N ILE A 166 -10.74 -3.89 -4.14
CA ILE A 166 -11.33 -5.02 -3.42
C ILE A 166 -12.25 -4.47 -2.32
N LYS A 167 -13.52 -4.84 -2.33
CA LYS A 167 -14.48 -4.50 -1.28
C LYS A 167 -14.23 -5.34 -0.03
N VAL A 168 -13.72 -4.72 1.00
CA VAL A 168 -13.34 -5.41 2.24
C VAL A 168 -14.24 -4.97 3.39
N MET A 169 -14.80 -5.94 4.07
CA MET A 169 -15.47 -5.74 5.35
C MET A 169 -14.59 -6.31 6.45
N ASN A 170 -14.40 -5.59 7.55
CA ASN A 170 -13.74 -6.16 8.71
C ASN A 170 -14.71 -6.29 9.90
N ILE A 171 -14.60 -7.41 10.61
CA ILE A 171 -15.42 -7.72 11.77
C ILE A 171 -14.50 -8.05 12.94
N PRO A 172 -14.57 -7.31 14.04
CA PRO A 172 -13.83 -7.64 15.24
C PRO A 172 -14.44 -8.88 15.90
N ILE A 173 -13.58 -9.79 16.35
CA ILE A 173 -14.00 -10.85 17.25
C ILE A 173 -13.81 -10.32 18.67
N ILE A 174 -14.90 -10.29 19.41
CA ILE A 174 -14.96 -9.85 20.81
C ILE A 174 -15.57 -10.99 21.60
N GLN A 175 -15.00 -11.29 22.75
CA GLN A 175 -15.52 -12.31 23.67
C GLN A 175 -17.00 -12.00 23.99
N ASP A 176 -17.82 -13.01 24.05
CA ASP A 176 -19.26 -12.90 24.28
C ASP A 176 -20.11 -12.24 23.17
N LEU A 177 -19.50 -11.76 22.08
CA LEU A 177 -20.25 -11.25 20.94
C LEU A 177 -20.54 -12.38 19.94
N ILE A 178 -21.82 -12.69 19.76
CA ILE A 178 -22.26 -13.71 18.79
C ILE A 178 -22.06 -13.14 17.38
N LEU A 179 -21.26 -13.83 16.56
CA LEU A 179 -21.11 -13.46 15.16
C LEU A 179 -22.40 -13.75 14.36
N PRO A 180 -22.69 -12.94 13.35
CA PRO A 180 -23.89 -13.14 12.51
C PRO A 180 -23.89 -14.52 11.85
N GLU A 181 -25.00 -15.24 11.91
CA GLU A 181 -25.14 -16.54 11.25
C GLU A 181 -24.89 -16.47 9.73
N GLN A 182 -25.24 -15.35 9.12
CA GLN A 182 -24.99 -15.07 7.71
C GLN A 182 -23.50 -15.17 7.30
N LEU A 183 -22.59 -15.05 8.26
CA LEU A 183 -21.14 -15.21 8.03
C LEU A 183 -20.80 -16.62 7.54
N TYR A 184 -21.55 -17.64 8.00
CA TYR A 184 -21.36 -19.01 7.55
C TYR A 184 -21.76 -19.23 6.10
N GLU A 185 -22.72 -18.45 5.58
CA GLU A 185 -23.15 -18.51 4.19
C GLU A 185 -22.05 -18.01 3.24
N VAL A 186 -21.26 -17.04 3.70
CA VAL A 186 -20.18 -16.39 2.94
C VAL A 186 -18.78 -16.81 3.35
N LYS A 187 -18.62 -17.93 4.07
CA LYS A 187 -17.36 -18.39 4.68
C LYS A 187 -16.18 -18.46 3.71
N ARG A 188 -16.44 -18.66 2.40
CA ARG A 188 -15.36 -18.68 1.37
C ARG A 188 -14.68 -17.32 1.20
N LYS A 189 -15.31 -16.22 1.60
CA LYS A 189 -14.78 -14.85 1.57
C LYS A 189 -14.06 -14.49 2.87
N VAL A 190 -14.15 -15.32 3.89
CA VAL A 190 -13.64 -15.03 5.24
C VAL A 190 -12.18 -15.40 5.35
N ILE A 191 -11.40 -14.50 5.95
CA ILE A 191 -10.00 -14.67 6.31
C ILE A 191 -9.81 -14.19 7.73
N GLY A 192 -9.18 -15.02 8.56
CA GLY A 192 -8.84 -14.71 9.94
C GLY A 192 -7.45 -14.07 10.04
N LEU A 193 -7.29 -13.11 10.95
CA LEU A 193 -6.00 -12.58 11.34
C LEU A 193 -5.71 -12.91 12.78
N THR A 194 -4.49 -13.34 13.05
CA THR A 194 -3.96 -13.58 14.40
C THR A 194 -2.62 -12.87 14.60
N ASN A 195 -2.18 -12.75 15.85
CA ASN A 195 -0.90 -12.18 16.23
C ASN A 195 -0.43 -12.83 17.55
N SER A 196 0.78 -12.57 17.99
CA SER A 196 1.24 -13.00 19.31
C SER A 196 0.68 -12.11 20.43
N VAL A 197 0.52 -12.68 21.63
CA VAL A 197 0.10 -11.96 22.85
C VAL A 197 1.02 -10.77 23.12
N GLU A 198 2.34 -11.00 23.06
CA GLU A 198 3.35 -9.97 23.30
C GLU A 198 3.22 -8.79 22.34
N GLN A 199 3.03 -9.07 21.05
CA GLN A 199 2.91 -8.01 20.04
C GLN A 199 1.59 -7.24 20.21
N LEU A 200 0.50 -7.92 20.50
CA LEU A 200 -0.79 -7.26 20.79
C LEU A 200 -0.72 -6.39 22.03
N ASN A 201 -0.11 -6.87 23.10
CA ASN A 201 0.08 -6.09 24.32
C ASN A 201 0.81 -4.78 24.01
N LYS A 202 1.95 -4.86 23.32
CA LYS A 202 2.75 -3.71 22.89
C LYS A 202 1.96 -2.69 22.08
N LEU A 203 1.21 -3.15 21.07
CA LEU A 203 0.38 -2.30 20.22
C LEU A 203 -0.80 -1.65 21.00
N ARG A 204 -1.35 -2.37 21.97
CA ARG A 204 -2.43 -1.87 22.83
C ARG A 204 -1.93 -0.83 23.83
N GLU A 205 -0.76 -1.05 24.43
CA GLU A 205 -0.11 -0.04 25.29
C GLU A 205 0.19 1.26 24.53
N GLU A 206 0.77 1.16 23.33
CA GLU A 206 1.04 2.34 22.50
C GLU A 206 -0.24 3.11 22.18
N ARG A 207 -1.34 2.39 21.93
CA ARG A 207 -2.64 3.01 21.69
C ARG A 207 -3.16 3.75 22.93
N LEU A 208 -3.06 3.16 24.12
CA LEU A 208 -3.47 3.81 25.37
C LEU A 208 -2.65 5.07 25.63
N LYS A 209 -1.33 5.01 25.43
CA LYS A 209 -0.46 6.20 25.53
C LYS A 209 -0.91 7.32 24.58
N THR A 210 -1.24 6.97 23.32
CA THR A 210 -1.72 7.95 22.33
C THR A 210 -3.06 8.58 22.72
N LEU A 211 -3.93 7.83 23.42
CA LEU A 211 -5.22 8.31 23.91
C LEU A 211 -5.12 9.05 25.25
N GLY A 212 -3.92 9.17 25.85
CA GLY A 212 -3.72 9.82 27.13
C GLY A 212 -4.25 9.02 28.33
N VAL A 213 -4.51 7.72 28.16
CA VAL A 213 -4.95 6.84 29.23
C VAL A 213 -3.73 6.28 29.94
N VAL A 214 -3.61 6.57 31.24
CA VAL A 214 -2.51 6.08 32.10
C VAL A 214 -3.07 5.11 33.11
N GLY A 215 -2.54 3.89 33.14
CA GLY A 215 -2.91 2.88 34.13
C GLY A 215 -3.03 1.48 33.51
N ASN A 216 -2.99 0.43 34.35
CA ASN A 216 -3.31 -0.94 33.95
C ASN A 216 -4.80 -1.01 33.57
N SER A 217 -5.08 -1.57 32.40
CA SER A 217 -6.44 -1.83 31.95
C SER A 217 -6.51 -3.30 31.49
N ASP A 218 -7.66 -3.90 31.58
CA ASP A 218 -7.94 -5.25 31.07
C ASP A 218 -7.55 -5.38 29.58
N TYR A 219 -7.58 -4.26 28.85
CA TYR A 219 -7.19 -4.18 27.44
C TYR A 219 -5.71 -4.53 27.18
N THR A 220 -4.82 -4.37 28.16
CA THR A 220 -3.39 -4.68 28.09
C THR A 220 -2.99 -5.83 29.00
N ASP A 221 -3.95 -6.53 29.58
CA ASP A 221 -3.68 -7.74 30.37
C ASP A 221 -3.34 -8.92 29.44
N GLU A 222 -2.19 -9.53 29.63
CA GLU A 222 -1.71 -10.63 28.77
C GLU A 222 -2.59 -11.87 28.85
N ILE A 223 -3.18 -12.12 30.01
CA ILE A 223 -4.09 -13.28 30.20
C ILE A 223 -5.37 -13.04 29.41
N GLN A 224 -5.93 -11.84 29.48
CA GLN A 224 -7.11 -11.48 28.69
C GLN A 224 -6.84 -11.49 27.19
N ILE A 225 -5.67 -10.98 26.76
CA ILE A 225 -5.26 -11.03 25.35
C ILE A 225 -5.15 -12.49 24.88
N PHE A 226 -4.62 -13.37 25.71
CA PHE A 226 -4.52 -14.80 25.40
C PHE A 226 -5.91 -15.43 25.25
N GLU A 227 -6.81 -15.18 26.18
CA GLU A 227 -8.18 -15.69 26.13
C GLU A 227 -8.96 -15.19 24.92
N GLU A 228 -8.80 -13.90 24.57
CA GLU A 228 -9.39 -13.33 23.34
C GLU A 228 -8.85 -14.02 22.07
N LEU A 229 -7.54 -14.29 22.01
CA LEU A 229 -6.93 -14.98 20.87
C LEU A 229 -7.41 -16.43 20.75
N GLU A 230 -7.45 -17.18 21.87
CA GLU A 230 -7.97 -18.55 21.90
C GLU A 230 -9.42 -18.60 21.40
N TYR A 231 -10.26 -17.70 21.91
CA TYR A 231 -11.65 -17.58 21.48
C TYR A 231 -11.75 -17.26 19.98
N ALA A 232 -10.93 -16.32 19.49
CA ALA A 232 -10.91 -15.96 18.08
C ALA A 232 -10.48 -17.12 17.20
N LEU A 233 -9.45 -17.88 17.59
CA LEU A 233 -8.99 -19.06 16.87
C LEU A 233 -10.05 -20.17 16.84
N GLU A 234 -10.79 -20.36 17.92
CA GLU A 234 -11.91 -21.31 17.96
C GLU A 234 -13.01 -20.94 16.95
N ILE A 235 -13.40 -19.65 16.92
CA ILE A 235 -14.42 -19.15 15.98
C ILE A 235 -13.95 -19.30 14.53
N MET A 236 -12.71 -18.90 14.23
CA MET A 236 -12.13 -19.03 12.89
C MET A 236 -12.01 -20.50 12.45
N GLY A 237 -11.69 -21.39 13.40
CA GLY A 237 -11.66 -22.83 13.20
C GLY A 237 -13.04 -23.40 12.88
N LYS A 238 -14.09 -22.97 13.60
CA LYS A 238 -15.48 -23.35 13.29
C LYS A 238 -15.96 -22.88 11.91
N LEU A 239 -15.52 -21.70 11.48
CA LEU A 239 -15.78 -21.18 10.14
C LEU A 239 -14.98 -21.91 9.05
N GLY A 240 -13.87 -22.55 9.42
CA GLY A 240 -12.95 -23.19 8.49
C GLY A 240 -12.28 -22.20 7.53
N CYS A 241 -12.05 -20.96 7.99
CA CYS A 241 -11.38 -19.93 7.19
C CYS A 241 -9.85 -20.02 7.32
N PRO A 242 -9.07 -19.59 6.32
CA PRO A 242 -7.63 -19.44 6.47
C PRO A 242 -7.31 -18.42 7.55
N ILE A 243 -6.26 -18.68 8.30
CA ILE A 243 -5.77 -17.81 9.36
C ILE A 243 -4.38 -17.33 8.97
N ILE A 244 -4.16 -16.02 8.95
CA ILE A 244 -2.88 -15.38 8.65
C ILE A 244 -2.34 -14.80 9.95
N ASP A 245 -1.16 -15.24 10.35
CA ASP A 245 -0.39 -14.58 11.39
C ASP A 245 0.23 -13.31 10.82
N VAL A 246 -0.12 -12.16 11.41
CA VAL A 246 0.37 -10.84 10.98
C VAL A 246 1.59 -10.36 11.77
N GLN A 247 2.13 -11.20 12.66
CA GLN A 247 3.33 -10.87 13.43
C GLN A 247 4.49 -10.54 12.50
N ASN A 248 5.10 -9.37 12.71
CA ASN A 248 6.25 -8.88 11.93
C ASN A 248 6.01 -8.77 10.42
N LYS A 249 4.76 -8.72 9.97
CA LYS A 249 4.41 -8.52 8.57
C LYS A 249 3.93 -7.09 8.34
N ALA A 250 4.37 -6.50 7.22
CA ALA A 250 3.80 -5.26 6.71
C ALA A 250 2.35 -5.49 6.22
N VAL A 251 1.57 -4.42 6.18
CA VAL A 251 0.19 -4.47 5.66
C VAL A 251 0.18 -4.96 4.21
N GLU A 252 1.14 -4.54 3.42
CA GLU A 252 1.35 -4.90 2.03
C GLU A 252 1.58 -6.41 1.86
N GLU A 253 2.43 -6.98 2.69
CA GLU A 253 2.73 -8.43 2.67
C GLU A 253 1.51 -9.26 3.01
N THR A 254 0.78 -8.83 4.04
CA THR A 254 -0.47 -9.48 4.44
C THR A 254 -1.53 -9.38 3.34
N ALA A 255 -1.62 -8.24 2.66
CA ALA A 255 -2.53 -8.04 1.54
C ALA A 255 -2.23 -8.97 0.36
N GLU A 256 -0.95 -9.16 0.01
CA GLU A 256 -0.56 -10.08 -1.06
C GLU A 256 -0.91 -11.54 -0.72
N LEU A 257 -0.76 -11.95 0.55
CA LEU A 257 -1.22 -13.27 1.01
C LEU A 257 -2.73 -13.43 0.83
N ILE A 258 -3.53 -12.42 1.21
CA ILE A 258 -4.98 -12.43 1.03
C ILE A 258 -5.35 -12.55 -0.45
N ILE A 259 -4.73 -11.74 -1.32
CA ILE A 259 -4.97 -11.79 -2.77
C ILE A 259 -4.62 -13.17 -3.33
N GLY A 260 -3.52 -13.77 -2.88
CA GLY A 260 -3.14 -15.14 -3.26
C GLY A 260 -4.23 -16.16 -2.90
N ILE A 261 -4.71 -16.14 -1.66
CA ILE A 261 -5.79 -17.02 -1.18
C ILE A 261 -7.09 -16.81 -1.98
N MET A 262 -7.44 -15.56 -2.30
CA MET A 262 -8.63 -15.25 -3.11
C MET A 262 -8.54 -15.87 -4.51
N ARG A 263 -7.38 -15.72 -5.17
CA ARG A 263 -7.12 -16.30 -6.51
C ARG A 263 -7.19 -17.83 -6.49
N GLU A 264 -6.61 -18.48 -5.49
CA GLU A 264 -6.70 -19.94 -5.32
C GLU A 264 -8.15 -20.42 -5.14
N ARG A 265 -9.01 -19.56 -4.59
CA ARG A 265 -10.45 -19.84 -4.43
C ARG A 265 -11.29 -19.49 -5.65
N GLY A 266 -10.66 -19.03 -6.74
CA GLY A 266 -11.32 -18.66 -7.99
C GLY A 266 -12.07 -17.35 -7.93
N GLN A 267 -11.70 -16.45 -7.03
CA GLN A 267 -12.21 -15.07 -6.98
C GLN A 267 -11.38 -14.19 -7.91
N GLU A 268 -12.05 -13.47 -8.81
CA GLU A 268 -11.38 -12.46 -9.66
C GLU A 268 -10.99 -11.25 -8.81
N VAL A 269 -9.68 -11.00 -8.70
CA VAL A 269 -9.10 -9.88 -7.93
C VAL A 269 -8.01 -9.20 -8.72
#